data_f576476b3f2d5e512478ae07afc18ecb
#
_entry.id   f576476b3f2d5e512478ae07afc18ecb
#
_cell.length_a   1.000
_cell.length_b   1.000
_cell.length_c   1.000
_cell.angle_alpha   90.00
_cell.angle_beta   90.00
_cell.angle_gamma   90.00
#
_symmetry.space_group_name_H-M   'P 1'
#
loop_
_entity.id
_entity.type
_entity.pdbx_description
1 polymer ?
#
loop_
_entity_poly.entity_id
_entity_poly.type
_entity_poly.pdbx_seq_one_letter_code
_entity_poly.pdbx_strand_id
1 'polypeptide(L)'
;MEDDTYIHFEFQTTNKGKSDLRRFRVYEAVLSLQKDKDVTTYVVYSGNIKNAKDTLETGINKYKVKSIFMSDKNGDLIVEELEKKVKNKENITKQELVALTFTPIMGGKLTKAEKIIKSIRIVKSSENEYKYDIESMLYAFADKFLSGKDLQKVKEEISMTELGRMLIEDGIEKGRKEGIEKGIEKGKSETLIKLLIKKFGFLSEEYKSKISNLSKDTIDIILMEIFDIKSMNELDKYFSK
;
A
#
# COMPACT_ATOMS: atom_id res chain seq x y z
N MET A 1 24.56 -13.52 23.41
CA MET A 1 23.37 -14.34 23.68
C MET A 1 22.24 -13.67 22.93
N GLU A 2 21.75 -14.25 21.86
CA GLU A 2 20.52 -13.83 21.23
C GLU A 2 19.40 -14.23 22.19
N ASP A 3 18.76 -13.23 22.78
CA ASP A 3 17.56 -13.46 23.57
C ASP A 3 16.50 -14.02 22.63
N ASP A 4 16.08 -15.26 22.82
CA ASP A 4 15.10 -15.99 22.03
C ASP A 4 13.68 -15.42 22.29
N THR A 5 13.55 -14.11 22.11
CA THR A 5 12.33 -13.33 22.34
C THR A 5 11.86 -12.65 21.07
N TYR A 6 10.56 -12.47 20.91
CA TYR A 6 9.97 -11.72 19.80
C TYR A 6 9.71 -10.27 20.19
N ILE A 7 9.89 -9.37 19.23
CA ILE A 7 9.49 -7.98 19.35
C ILE A 7 8.28 -7.74 18.45
N HIS A 8 7.19 -7.27 19.04
CA HIS A 8 6.01 -6.82 18.34
C HIS A 8 6.02 -5.30 18.23
N PHE A 9 6.02 -4.77 17.00
CA PHE A 9 5.95 -3.33 16.76
C PHE A 9 4.55 -2.89 16.34
N GLU A 10 4.01 -1.91 17.08
CA GLU A 10 2.77 -1.22 16.76
C GLU A 10 3.04 0.23 16.39
N PHE A 11 2.53 0.69 15.25
CA PHE A 11 2.65 2.07 14.80
C PHE A 11 1.32 2.80 14.98
N GLN A 12 1.30 3.85 15.80
CA GLN A 12 0.10 4.58 16.16
C GLN A 12 0.15 6.03 15.70
N THR A 13 -0.89 6.46 14.97
CA THR A 13 -1.13 7.85 14.57
C THR A 13 -2.18 8.54 15.42
N THR A 14 -2.87 7.75 16.25
CA THR A 14 -3.90 8.18 17.20
C THR A 14 -3.67 7.50 18.55
N ASN A 15 -4.21 8.06 19.62
CA ASN A 15 -4.12 7.49 20.96
C ASN A 15 -5.54 7.29 21.52
N LYS A 16 -6.01 6.05 21.53
CA LYS A 16 -7.32 5.65 22.09
C LYS A 16 -7.19 5.07 23.51
N GLY A 17 -6.02 5.21 24.12
CA GLY A 17 -5.75 4.84 25.50
C GLY A 17 -5.96 3.34 25.79
N LYS A 18 -6.83 3.01 26.74
CA LYS A 18 -7.05 1.61 27.15
C LYS A 18 -7.54 0.70 26.02
N SER A 19 -8.25 1.24 25.02
CA SER A 19 -8.73 0.46 23.88
C SER A 19 -7.58 -0.07 23.03
N ASP A 20 -6.57 0.77 22.77
CA ASP A 20 -5.38 0.37 22.03
C ASP A 20 -4.59 -0.69 22.82
N LEU A 21 -4.39 -0.49 24.13
CA LEU A 21 -3.67 -1.46 24.97
C LEU A 21 -4.37 -2.83 25.02
N ARG A 22 -5.71 -2.87 24.99
CA ARG A 22 -6.45 -4.15 24.90
C ARG A 22 -6.15 -4.86 23.60
N ARG A 23 -6.11 -4.13 22.48
CA ARG A 23 -5.80 -4.68 21.15
C ARG A 23 -4.36 -5.20 21.10
N PHE A 24 -3.40 -4.43 21.58
CA PHE A 24 -1.98 -4.83 21.59
C PHE A 24 -1.76 -6.09 22.44
N ARG A 25 -2.43 -6.17 23.61
CA ARG A 25 -2.39 -7.37 24.45
C ARG A 25 -2.90 -8.62 23.74
N VAL A 26 -3.97 -8.49 22.93
CA VAL A 26 -4.49 -9.62 22.16
C VAL A 26 -3.46 -10.08 21.12
N TYR A 27 -2.86 -9.15 20.37
CA TYR A 27 -1.86 -9.46 19.36
C TYR A 27 -0.62 -10.12 19.96
N GLU A 28 -0.13 -9.59 21.09
CA GLU A 28 1.00 -10.14 21.83
C GLU A 28 0.70 -11.57 22.30
N ALA A 29 -0.48 -11.79 22.91
CA ALA A 29 -0.88 -13.10 23.40
C ALA A 29 -1.02 -14.14 22.28
N VAL A 30 -1.61 -13.76 21.14
CA VAL A 30 -1.74 -14.65 19.96
C VAL A 30 -0.35 -14.99 19.40
N LEU A 31 0.53 -14.00 19.28
CA LEU A 31 1.89 -14.22 18.77
C LEU A 31 2.69 -15.11 19.71
N SER A 32 2.63 -14.85 21.03
CA SER A 32 3.30 -15.67 22.04
C SER A 32 2.81 -17.13 22.01
N LEU A 33 1.50 -17.34 21.91
CA LEU A 33 0.92 -18.68 21.80
C LEU A 33 1.35 -19.42 20.53
N GLN A 34 1.36 -18.73 19.38
CA GLN A 34 1.75 -19.34 18.09
C GLN A 34 3.23 -19.69 18.00
N LYS A 35 4.08 -18.93 18.66
CA LYS A 35 5.53 -19.06 18.57
C LYS A 35 6.16 -19.75 19.77
N ASP A 36 5.38 -19.98 20.84
CA ASP A 36 5.85 -20.49 22.14
C ASP A 36 7.07 -19.71 22.66
N LYS A 37 6.99 -18.37 22.60
CA LYS A 37 8.05 -17.44 22.94
C LYS A 37 7.52 -16.22 23.69
N ASP A 38 8.40 -15.62 24.48
CA ASP A 38 8.13 -14.32 25.09
C ASP A 38 8.09 -13.23 24.02
N VAL A 39 7.12 -12.33 24.14
CA VAL A 39 6.92 -11.22 23.21
C VAL A 39 6.96 -9.91 24.00
N THR A 40 7.70 -8.93 23.50
CA THR A 40 7.69 -7.55 24.02
C THR A 40 7.07 -6.63 22.98
N THR A 41 6.00 -5.94 23.35
CA THR A 41 5.34 -4.94 22.48
C THR A 41 5.97 -3.57 22.63
N TYR A 42 6.46 -3.02 21.52
CA TYR A 42 6.89 -1.64 21.35
C TYR A 42 5.84 -0.86 20.56
N VAL A 43 5.40 0.28 21.12
CA VAL A 43 4.42 1.15 20.45
C VAL A 43 5.11 2.43 20.02
N VAL A 44 5.19 2.64 18.71
CA VAL A 44 5.78 3.83 18.09
C VAL A 44 4.68 4.84 17.81
N TYR A 45 4.64 5.93 18.55
CA TYR A 45 3.69 7.01 18.38
C TYR A 45 4.22 8.09 17.43
N SER A 46 3.42 8.47 16.42
CA SER A 46 3.79 9.51 15.46
C SER A 46 3.84 10.91 16.09
N GLY A 47 4.50 11.83 15.40
CA GLY A 47 4.98 13.13 15.90
C GLY A 47 4.00 14.07 16.61
N ASN A 48 2.69 13.84 16.54
CA ASN A 48 1.73 14.66 17.27
C ASN A 48 1.36 14.10 18.66
N ILE A 49 1.75 12.86 18.96
CA ILE A 49 1.44 12.20 20.23
C ILE A 49 2.65 12.33 21.13
N LYS A 50 2.50 13.09 22.21
CA LYS A 50 3.57 13.37 23.19
C LYS A 50 3.50 12.48 24.43
N ASN A 51 2.35 11.87 24.69
CA ASN A 51 2.16 10.94 25.80
C ASN A 51 1.06 9.93 25.50
N ALA A 52 1.14 8.77 26.10
CA ALA A 52 0.12 7.74 26.04
C ALA A 52 0.21 6.85 27.27
N LYS A 53 -0.89 6.18 27.63
CA LYS A 53 -0.86 5.16 28.67
C LYS A 53 -0.09 3.95 28.15
N ASP A 54 0.87 3.48 28.91
CA ASP A 54 1.69 2.31 28.63
C ASP A 54 1.25 1.04 29.38
N THR A 55 0.30 1.19 30.31
CA THR A 55 -0.12 0.12 31.21
C THR A 55 -1.63 -0.07 31.20
N LEU A 56 -2.05 -1.33 31.14
CA LEU A 56 -3.43 -1.79 31.25
C LEU A 56 -3.55 -2.76 32.43
N GLU A 57 -4.32 -2.37 33.43
CA GLU A 57 -4.69 -3.23 34.57
C GLU A 57 -6.08 -3.80 34.34
N THR A 58 -6.24 -5.12 34.44
CA THR A 58 -7.49 -5.87 34.29
C THR A 58 -7.56 -6.98 35.34
N GLY A 59 -8.36 -6.81 36.35
CA GLY A 59 -8.38 -7.72 37.51
C GLY A 59 -7.00 -7.83 38.13
N ILE A 60 -6.48 -9.02 38.23
CA ILE A 60 -5.14 -9.31 38.81
C ILE A 60 -4.00 -9.16 37.78
N ASN A 61 -4.33 -8.95 36.50
CA ASN A 61 -3.33 -8.90 35.43
C ASN A 61 -2.89 -7.46 35.15
N LYS A 62 -1.59 -7.29 34.94
CA LYS A 62 -0.97 -6.04 34.50
C LYS A 62 -0.24 -6.27 33.16
N TYR A 63 -0.69 -5.58 32.11
CA TYR A 63 -0.06 -5.57 30.81
C TYR A 63 0.65 -4.25 30.60
N LYS A 64 1.89 -4.29 30.10
CA LYS A 64 2.70 -3.09 29.89
C LYS A 64 3.38 -3.15 28.53
N VAL A 65 3.39 -2.01 27.82
CA VAL A 65 4.10 -1.84 26.53
C VAL A 65 5.27 -0.87 26.71
N LYS A 66 6.23 -0.93 25.79
CA LYS A 66 7.32 0.06 25.68
C LYS A 66 6.92 1.13 24.66
N SER A 67 6.64 2.35 25.13
CA SER A 67 6.23 3.48 24.29
C SER A 67 7.44 4.24 23.76
N ILE A 68 7.47 4.53 22.45
CA ILE A 68 8.45 5.35 21.76
C ILE A 68 7.70 6.55 21.17
N PHE A 69 8.01 7.76 21.62
CA PHE A 69 7.40 8.98 21.12
C PHE A 69 8.31 9.64 20.09
N MET A 70 7.88 9.63 18.82
CA MET A 70 8.66 10.23 17.72
C MET A 70 8.67 11.78 17.81
N SER A 71 7.73 12.39 18.56
CA SER A 71 7.74 13.83 18.88
C SER A 71 8.99 14.28 19.63
N ASP A 72 9.63 13.41 20.38
CA ASP A 72 10.81 13.71 21.17
C ASP A 72 12.09 13.78 20.33
N LYS A 73 11.99 13.37 19.08
CA LYS A 73 13.07 13.43 18.07
C LYS A 73 12.81 14.57 17.09
N ASN A 74 13.83 15.35 16.80
CA ASN A 74 13.73 16.45 15.82
C ASN A 74 14.18 15.97 14.44
N GLY A 75 13.20 15.70 13.56
CA GLY A 75 13.47 15.24 12.18
C GLY A 75 14.13 16.31 11.31
N ASP A 76 13.94 17.58 11.60
CA ASP A 76 14.53 18.67 10.81
C ASP A 76 16.05 18.68 10.95
N LEU A 77 16.57 18.44 12.16
CA LEU A 77 18.03 18.39 12.41
C LEU A 77 18.69 17.24 11.63
N ILE A 78 18.03 16.08 11.57
CA ILE A 78 18.54 14.92 10.81
C ILE A 78 18.60 15.27 9.32
N VAL A 79 17.53 15.88 8.78
CA VAL A 79 17.49 16.29 7.37
C VAL A 79 18.59 17.31 7.08
N GLU A 80 18.73 18.35 7.91
CA GLU A 80 19.76 19.40 7.72
C GLU A 80 21.19 18.84 7.78
N GLU A 81 21.45 17.94 8.71
CA GLU A 81 22.78 17.30 8.84
C GLU A 81 23.11 16.46 7.59
N LEU A 82 22.16 15.68 7.12
CA LEU A 82 22.39 14.82 5.95
C LEU A 82 22.43 15.61 4.63
N GLU A 83 21.68 16.70 4.52
CA GLU A 83 21.85 17.65 3.39
C GLU A 83 23.28 18.25 3.35
N LYS A 84 23.88 18.56 4.51
CA LYS A 84 25.26 19.03 4.59
C LYS A 84 26.25 17.93 4.16
N LYS A 85 26.06 16.69 4.63
CA LYS A 85 26.88 15.55 4.22
C LYS A 85 26.88 15.33 2.71
N VAL A 86 25.67 15.36 2.09
CA VAL A 86 25.53 15.24 0.62
C VAL A 86 26.32 16.35 -0.09
N LYS A 87 26.18 17.61 0.36
CA LYS A 87 26.91 18.77 -0.23
C LYS A 87 28.42 18.61 -0.13
N ASN A 88 28.90 18.07 0.99
CA ASN A 88 30.32 17.84 1.25
C ASN A 88 30.84 16.53 0.63
N LYS A 89 29.99 15.75 -0.03
CA LYS A 89 30.31 14.40 -0.54
C LYS A 89 30.80 13.43 0.55
N GLU A 90 30.29 13.58 1.76
CA GLU A 90 30.56 12.71 2.89
C GLU A 90 29.68 11.45 2.81
N ASN A 91 30.20 10.34 3.32
CA ASN A 91 29.45 9.09 3.36
C ASN A 91 28.31 9.16 4.39
N ILE A 92 27.14 8.64 4.02
CA ILE A 92 25.98 8.51 4.90
C ILE A 92 25.90 7.07 5.37
N THR A 93 25.94 6.89 6.68
CA THR A 93 25.89 5.56 7.30
C THR A 93 24.50 4.93 7.22
N LYS A 94 24.40 3.61 7.35
CA LYS A 94 23.13 2.87 7.43
C LYS A 94 22.23 3.40 8.56
N GLN A 95 22.79 3.72 9.71
CA GLN A 95 22.02 4.23 10.85
C GLN A 95 21.40 5.60 10.56
N GLU A 96 22.13 6.46 9.87
CA GLU A 96 21.63 7.78 9.43
C GLU A 96 20.54 7.64 8.37
N LEU A 97 20.66 6.70 7.44
CA LEU A 97 19.63 6.41 6.46
C LEU A 97 18.34 5.87 7.11
N VAL A 98 18.48 4.99 8.10
CA VAL A 98 17.35 4.52 8.91
C VAL A 98 16.70 5.69 9.66
N ALA A 99 17.48 6.56 10.29
CA ALA A 99 16.96 7.75 10.98
C ALA A 99 16.23 8.69 10.01
N LEU A 100 16.79 8.91 8.81
CA LEU A 100 16.20 9.72 7.73
C LEU A 100 14.82 9.19 7.31
N THR A 101 14.68 7.87 7.18
CA THR A 101 13.43 7.22 6.80
C THR A 101 12.28 7.55 7.76
N PHE A 102 12.57 7.70 9.06
CA PHE A 102 11.56 8.00 10.07
C PHE A 102 11.32 9.49 10.30
N THR A 103 12.05 10.40 9.66
CA THR A 103 11.87 11.86 9.84
C THR A 103 10.44 12.35 9.62
N PRO A 104 9.62 11.78 8.67
CA PRO A 104 8.25 12.25 8.46
C PRO A 104 7.33 12.09 9.67
N ILE A 105 7.63 11.14 10.57
CA ILE A 105 6.85 10.90 11.79
C ILE A 105 7.48 11.50 13.05
N MET A 106 8.65 12.16 12.93
CA MET A 106 9.31 12.90 14.00
C MET A 106 8.78 14.33 14.13
N GLY A 107 9.04 14.95 15.29
CA GLY A 107 8.82 16.37 15.53
C GLY A 107 9.70 17.27 14.63
N GLY A 108 9.52 18.58 14.78
CA GLY A 108 10.21 19.62 14.01
C GLY A 108 9.25 20.66 13.44
N LYS A 109 9.76 21.63 12.69
CA LYS A 109 8.99 22.72 12.06
C LYS A 109 8.59 22.39 10.62
N LEU A 110 9.40 21.58 9.92
CA LEU A 110 9.11 21.13 8.56
C LEU A 110 7.83 20.27 8.55
N THR A 111 7.02 20.46 7.54
CA THR A 111 5.85 19.60 7.27
C THR A 111 6.29 18.17 6.94
N LYS A 112 5.38 17.22 7.04
CA LYS A 112 5.64 15.83 6.65
C LYS A 112 6.06 15.74 5.17
N ALA A 113 5.39 16.50 4.30
CA ALA A 113 5.70 16.54 2.87
C ALA A 113 7.12 17.06 2.61
N GLU A 114 7.51 18.16 3.26
CA GLU A 114 8.86 18.71 3.12
C GLU A 114 9.93 17.73 3.59
N LYS A 115 9.73 17.05 4.75
CA LYS A 115 10.64 16.03 5.24
C LYS A 115 10.79 14.89 4.25
N ILE A 116 9.67 14.38 3.72
CA ILE A 116 9.70 13.30 2.73
C ILE A 116 10.45 13.71 1.47
N ILE A 117 10.13 14.88 0.88
CA ILE A 117 10.78 15.38 -0.34
C ILE A 117 12.28 15.55 -0.13
N LYS A 118 12.68 16.18 0.97
CA LYS A 118 14.11 16.37 1.29
C LYS A 118 14.81 15.03 1.50
N SER A 119 14.17 14.07 2.20
CA SER A 119 14.72 12.72 2.40
C SER A 119 14.92 11.98 1.09
N ILE A 120 13.96 12.05 0.16
CA ILE A 120 14.10 11.44 -1.17
C ILE A 120 15.30 12.02 -1.91
N ARG A 121 15.46 13.36 -1.88
CA ARG A 121 16.59 14.04 -2.53
C ARG A 121 17.95 13.64 -1.95
N ILE A 122 18.03 13.50 -0.62
CA ILE A 122 19.24 13.03 0.06
C ILE A 122 19.58 11.61 -0.40
N VAL A 123 18.60 10.71 -0.36
CA VAL A 123 18.77 9.30 -0.77
C VAL A 123 19.17 9.20 -2.24
N LYS A 124 18.51 9.97 -3.12
CA LYS A 124 18.82 10.02 -4.56
C LYS A 124 20.26 10.46 -4.84
N SER A 125 20.79 11.36 -4.02
CA SER A 125 22.15 11.91 -4.16
C SER A 125 23.22 11.11 -3.44
N SER A 126 22.84 10.07 -2.71
CA SER A 126 23.76 9.18 -2.00
C SER A 126 23.89 7.83 -2.72
N GLU A 127 25.11 7.29 -2.73
CA GLU A 127 25.36 5.93 -3.20
C GLU A 127 25.19 4.97 -2.02
N ASN A 128 24.12 4.19 -2.01
CA ASN A 128 23.86 3.19 -0.97
C ASN A 128 22.97 2.05 -1.49
N GLU A 129 23.15 0.87 -0.91
CA GLU A 129 22.44 -0.35 -1.28
C GLU A 129 20.95 -0.34 -0.82
N TYR A 130 20.60 0.49 0.17
CA TYR A 130 19.24 0.56 0.74
C TYR A 130 18.34 1.62 0.08
N LYS A 131 18.80 2.21 -1.02
CA LYS A 131 18.13 3.33 -1.68
C LYS A 131 16.66 3.04 -2.00
N TYR A 132 16.39 1.89 -2.62
CA TYR A 132 15.03 1.49 -3.01
C TYR A 132 14.12 1.21 -1.81
N ASP A 133 14.67 0.59 -0.75
CA ASP A 133 13.92 0.32 0.47
C ASP A 133 13.49 1.62 1.15
N ILE A 134 14.40 2.58 1.23
CA ILE A 134 14.15 3.89 1.85
C ILE A 134 13.14 4.70 1.02
N GLU A 135 13.30 4.78 -0.29
CA GLU A 135 12.37 5.45 -1.20
C GLU A 135 10.97 4.83 -1.10
N SER A 136 10.88 3.50 -1.04
CA SER A 136 9.62 2.78 -0.87
C SER A 136 8.95 3.09 0.46
N MET A 137 9.70 3.14 1.56
CA MET A 137 9.16 3.49 2.87
C MET A 137 8.71 4.95 2.93
N LEU A 138 9.47 5.88 2.36
CA LEU A 138 9.10 7.30 2.27
C LEU A 138 7.82 7.49 1.44
N TYR A 139 7.67 6.73 0.36
CA TYR A 139 6.44 6.73 -0.43
C TYR A 139 5.25 6.17 0.35
N ALA A 140 5.44 5.07 1.08
CA ALA A 140 4.40 4.51 1.95
C ALA A 140 3.97 5.49 3.04
N PHE A 141 4.89 6.26 3.62
CA PHE A 141 4.54 7.34 4.54
C PHE A 141 3.78 8.48 3.84
N ALA A 142 4.16 8.85 2.61
CA ALA A 142 3.44 9.84 1.85
C ALA A 142 2.00 9.42 1.58
N ASP A 143 1.80 8.21 1.09
CA ASP A 143 0.46 7.66 0.80
C ASP A 143 -0.42 7.59 2.06
N LYS A 144 0.16 7.22 3.20
CA LYS A 144 -0.57 7.11 4.47
C LYS A 144 -0.90 8.46 5.11
N PHE A 145 -0.04 9.46 5.00
CA PHE A 145 -0.12 10.69 5.80
C PHE A 145 -0.43 11.96 5.01
N LEU A 146 -0.31 11.91 3.69
CA LEU A 146 -0.53 13.06 2.81
C LEU A 146 -1.75 12.84 1.92
N SER A 147 -2.30 13.94 1.43
CA SER A 147 -3.40 13.93 0.47
C SER A 147 -3.30 15.15 -0.46
N GLY A 148 -4.08 15.15 -1.54
CA GLY A 148 -4.18 16.30 -2.44
C GLY A 148 -2.82 16.75 -2.99
N LYS A 149 -2.56 18.06 -2.94
CA LYS A 149 -1.37 18.68 -3.53
C LYS A 149 -0.06 18.19 -2.92
N ASP A 150 -0.03 17.91 -1.62
CA ASP A 150 1.21 17.48 -0.96
C ASP A 150 1.60 16.06 -1.34
N LEU A 151 0.63 15.15 -1.46
CA LEU A 151 0.87 13.81 -1.98
C LEU A 151 1.33 13.87 -3.45
N GLN A 152 0.73 14.76 -4.25
CA GLN A 152 1.12 14.93 -5.65
C GLN A 152 2.57 15.39 -5.80
N LYS A 153 3.02 16.37 -5.00
CA LYS A 153 4.44 16.81 -5.00
C LYS A 153 5.41 15.67 -4.68
N VAL A 154 5.06 14.81 -3.71
CA VAL A 154 5.90 13.65 -3.38
C VAL A 154 5.92 12.64 -4.51
N LYS A 155 4.77 12.36 -5.16
CA LYS A 155 4.71 11.48 -6.34
C LYS A 155 5.58 12.00 -7.49
N GLU A 156 5.57 13.30 -7.73
CA GLU A 156 6.43 13.94 -8.73
C GLU A 156 7.92 13.77 -8.38
N GLU A 157 8.32 13.97 -7.12
CA GLU A 157 9.70 13.78 -6.69
C GLU A 157 10.15 12.31 -6.81
N ILE A 158 9.30 11.35 -6.40
CA ILE A 158 9.57 9.91 -6.55
C ILE A 158 9.67 9.51 -8.02
N SER A 159 8.81 10.03 -8.91
CA SER A 159 8.86 9.69 -10.34
C SER A 159 10.19 10.03 -11.01
N MET A 160 10.96 10.94 -10.42
CA MET A 160 12.31 11.29 -10.87
C MET A 160 13.40 10.38 -10.32
N THR A 161 13.07 9.42 -9.45
CA THR A 161 13.99 8.39 -8.96
C THR A 161 13.98 7.17 -9.89
N GLU A 162 14.94 6.28 -9.74
CA GLU A 162 15.00 5.02 -10.46
C GLU A 162 13.84 4.10 -10.07
N LEU A 163 13.54 3.98 -8.76
CA LEU A 163 12.38 3.26 -8.27
C LEU A 163 11.08 3.79 -8.88
N GLY A 164 10.89 5.11 -8.93
CA GLY A 164 9.70 5.73 -9.51
C GLY A 164 9.53 5.40 -10.99
N ARG A 165 10.63 5.39 -11.77
CA ARG A 165 10.59 4.98 -13.18
C ARG A 165 10.18 3.52 -13.34
N MET A 166 10.76 2.60 -12.54
CA MET A 166 10.38 1.19 -12.54
C MET A 166 8.89 0.99 -12.22
N LEU A 167 8.37 1.67 -11.20
CA LEU A 167 6.95 1.60 -10.84
C LEU A 167 6.03 2.13 -11.94
N ILE A 168 6.44 3.17 -12.66
CA ILE A 168 5.69 3.72 -13.80
C ILE A 168 5.69 2.73 -14.96
N GLU A 169 6.84 2.13 -15.30
CA GLU A 169 6.96 1.14 -16.36
C GLU A 169 6.11 -0.10 -16.08
N ASP A 170 6.18 -0.63 -14.85
CA ASP A 170 5.34 -1.75 -14.41
C ASP A 170 3.84 -1.41 -14.49
N GLY A 171 3.48 -0.18 -14.07
CA GLY A 171 2.10 0.31 -14.15
C GLY A 171 1.59 0.42 -15.59
N ILE A 172 2.43 0.91 -16.51
CA ILE A 172 2.11 1.01 -17.94
C ILE A 172 1.95 -0.40 -18.53
N GLU A 173 2.85 -1.32 -18.23
CA GLU A 173 2.77 -2.69 -18.75
C GLU A 173 1.53 -3.41 -18.23
N LYS A 174 1.22 -3.28 -16.94
CA LYS A 174 0.01 -3.83 -16.35
C LYS A 174 -1.25 -3.24 -16.98
N GLY A 175 -1.30 -1.92 -17.10
CA GLY A 175 -2.43 -1.23 -17.74
C GLY A 175 -2.61 -1.63 -19.20
N ARG A 176 -1.50 -1.85 -19.94
CA ARG A 176 -1.54 -2.35 -21.32
C ARG A 176 -2.10 -3.77 -21.39
N LYS A 177 -1.66 -4.67 -20.50
CA LYS A 177 -2.18 -6.06 -20.45
C LYS A 177 -3.68 -6.08 -20.14
N GLU A 178 -4.10 -5.35 -19.12
CA GLU A 178 -5.52 -5.22 -18.75
C GLU A 178 -6.36 -4.59 -19.88
N GLY A 179 -5.81 -3.57 -20.55
CA GLY A 179 -6.47 -2.92 -21.68
C GLY A 179 -6.67 -3.84 -22.88
N ILE A 180 -5.65 -4.66 -23.21
CA ILE A 180 -5.75 -5.67 -24.28
C ILE A 180 -6.80 -6.72 -23.91
N GLU A 181 -6.78 -7.24 -22.69
CA GLU A 181 -7.72 -8.25 -22.24
C GLU A 181 -9.17 -7.76 -22.28
N LYS A 182 -9.43 -6.57 -21.73
CA LYS A 182 -10.75 -5.92 -21.83
C LYS A 182 -11.16 -5.63 -23.26
N GLY A 183 -10.20 -5.24 -24.13
CA GLY A 183 -10.45 -5.03 -25.55
C GLY A 183 -10.87 -6.31 -26.28
N ILE A 184 -10.22 -7.44 -25.97
CA ILE A 184 -10.58 -8.76 -26.51
C ILE A 184 -11.97 -9.17 -26.05
N GLU A 185 -12.27 -9.05 -24.74
CA GLU A 185 -13.59 -9.38 -24.18
C GLU A 185 -14.70 -8.55 -24.84
N LYS A 186 -14.51 -7.25 -24.92
CA LYS A 186 -15.45 -6.35 -25.59
C LYS A 186 -15.64 -6.70 -27.07
N GLY A 187 -14.55 -6.95 -27.80
CA GLY A 187 -14.59 -7.33 -29.21
C GLY A 187 -15.33 -8.64 -29.45
N LYS A 188 -15.11 -9.64 -28.59
CA LYS A 188 -15.85 -10.92 -28.64
C LYS A 188 -17.34 -10.75 -28.34
N SER A 189 -17.66 -9.96 -27.32
CA SER A 189 -19.06 -9.64 -26.95
C SER A 189 -19.79 -8.93 -28.09
N GLU A 190 -19.17 -7.91 -28.70
CA GLU A 190 -19.73 -7.20 -29.85
C GLU A 190 -19.92 -8.13 -31.06
N THR A 191 -18.96 -9.03 -31.29
CA THR A 191 -19.03 -10.02 -32.37
C THR A 191 -20.18 -10.98 -32.15
N LEU A 192 -20.33 -11.51 -30.94
CA LEU A 192 -21.45 -12.39 -30.58
C LEU A 192 -22.79 -11.67 -30.77
N ILE A 193 -22.93 -10.42 -30.30
CA ILE A 193 -24.14 -9.62 -30.51
C ILE A 193 -24.47 -9.48 -32.00
N LYS A 194 -23.49 -9.15 -32.83
CA LYS A 194 -23.68 -9.02 -34.28
C LYS A 194 -24.11 -10.33 -34.93
N LEU A 195 -23.53 -11.46 -34.55
CA LEU A 195 -23.88 -12.78 -35.05
C LEU A 195 -25.29 -13.18 -34.63
N LEU A 196 -25.69 -12.92 -33.37
CA LEU A 196 -27.04 -13.18 -32.89
C LEU A 196 -28.08 -12.33 -33.61
N ILE A 197 -27.80 -11.04 -33.84
CA ILE A 197 -28.69 -10.17 -34.63
C ILE A 197 -28.80 -10.71 -36.06
N LYS A 198 -27.70 -11.12 -36.70
CA LYS A 198 -27.73 -11.67 -38.03
C LYS A 198 -28.52 -12.98 -38.10
N LYS A 199 -28.46 -13.81 -37.07
CA LYS A 199 -29.15 -15.11 -37.04
C LYS A 199 -30.64 -14.96 -36.72
N PHE A 200 -31.02 -14.11 -35.77
CA PHE A 200 -32.39 -14.01 -35.27
C PHE A 200 -33.13 -12.72 -35.70
N GLY A 201 -32.44 -11.82 -36.44
CA GLY A 201 -33.03 -10.59 -36.94
C GLY A 201 -33.04 -9.42 -35.92
N PHE A 202 -33.25 -9.69 -34.66
CA PHE A 202 -33.33 -8.68 -33.59
C PHE A 202 -32.75 -9.23 -32.28
N LEU A 203 -32.13 -8.36 -31.48
CA LEU A 203 -31.65 -8.64 -30.12
C LEU A 203 -32.06 -7.48 -29.21
N SER A 204 -32.82 -7.76 -28.15
CA SER A 204 -33.23 -6.73 -27.19
C SER A 204 -32.06 -6.13 -26.44
N GLU A 205 -32.19 -4.89 -25.95
CA GLU A 205 -31.16 -4.23 -25.13
C GLU A 205 -30.85 -5.02 -23.84
N GLU A 206 -31.84 -5.71 -23.30
CA GLU A 206 -31.66 -6.59 -22.13
C GLU A 206 -30.67 -7.72 -22.44
N TYR A 207 -30.85 -8.44 -23.55
CA TYR A 207 -29.91 -9.50 -23.98
C TYR A 207 -28.53 -8.93 -24.32
N LYS A 208 -28.45 -7.78 -24.99
CA LYS A 208 -27.17 -7.12 -25.27
C LYS A 208 -26.41 -6.81 -23.97
N SER A 209 -27.11 -6.26 -22.97
CA SER A 209 -26.53 -5.97 -21.66
C SER A 209 -26.05 -7.24 -20.94
N LYS A 210 -26.87 -8.30 -20.94
CA LYS A 210 -26.49 -9.59 -20.35
C LYS A 210 -25.24 -10.17 -21.01
N ILE A 211 -25.16 -10.16 -22.34
CA ILE A 211 -24.01 -10.64 -23.10
C ILE A 211 -22.75 -9.81 -22.80
N SER A 212 -22.87 -8.50 -22.70
CA SER A 212 -21.77 -7.61 -22.39
C SER A 212 -21.16 -7.82 -20.99
N ASN A 213 -21.89 -8.48 -20.09
CA ASN A 213 -21.44 -8.81 -18.73
C ASN A 213 -21.00 -10.28 -18.57
N LEU A 214 -21.01 -11.06 -19.65
CA LEU A 214 -20.53 -12.46 -19.61
C LEU A 214 -18.99 -12.50 -19.55
N SER A 215 -18.49 -13.57 -18.90
CA SER A 215 -17.06 -13.87 -18.95
C SER A 215 -16.63 -14.25 -20.39
N LYS A 216 -15.34 -14.01 -20.69
CA LYS A 216 -14.72 -14.39 -21.96
C LYS A 216 -14.99 -15.85 -22.31
N ASP A 217 -14.84 -16.76 -21.34
CA ASP A 217 -15.01 -18.19 -21.53
C ASP A 217 -16.47 -18.54 -21.90
N THR A 218 -17.43 -17.88 -21.24
CA THR A 218 -18.86 -18.08 -21.56
C THR A 218 -19.18 -17.56 -22.97
N ILE A 219 -18.61 -16.41 -23.38
CA ILE A 219 -18.79 -15.88 -24.73
C ILE A 219 -18.19 -16.84 -25.75
N ASP A 220 -17.01 -17.42 -25.50
CA ASP A 220 -16.37 -18.37 -26.40
C ASP A 220 -17.23 -19.65 -26.55
N ILE A 221 -17.82 -20.15 -25.48
CA ILE A 221 -18.75 -21.30 -25.56
C ILE A 221 -19.94 -20.96 -26.45
N ILE A 222 -20.57 -19.79 -26.25
CA ILE A 222 -21.74 -19.39 -27.06
C ILE A 222 -21.34 -19.22 -28.53
N LEU A 223 -20.15 -18.65 -28.81
CA LEU A 223 -19.63 -18.50 -30.16
C LEU A 223 -19.42 -19.85 -30.87
N MET A 224 -18.94 -20.87 -30.14
CA MET A 224 -18.79 -22.23 -30.69
C MET A 224 -20.15 -22.89 -30.97
N GLU A 225 -21.12 -22.67 -30.09
CA GLU A 225 -22.47 -23.26 -30.20
C GLU A 225 -23.43 -22.42 -31.06
N ILE A 226 -23.00 -21.26 -31.61
CA ILE A 226 -23.87 -20.26 -32.24
C ILE A 226 -24.77 -20.84 -33.34
N PHE A 227 -24.28 -21.84 -34.09
CA PHE A 227 -25.04 -22.48 -35.15
C PHE A 227 -26.09 -23.47 -34.63
N ASP A 228 -25.90 -24.03 -33.46
CA ASP A 228 -26.78 -25.04 -32.84
C ASP A 228 -27.93 -24.40 -32.04
N ILE A 229 -27.76 -23.13 -31.60
CA ILE A 229 -28.80 -22.37 -30.87
C ILE A 229 -29.98 -22.08 -31.81
N LYS A 230 -31.15 -22.66 -31.51
CA LYS A 230 -32.34 -22.55 -32.36
C LYS A 230 -33.26 -21.37 -32.00
N SER A 231 -33.23 -20.91 -30.76
CA SER A 231 -34.04 -19.80 -30.27
C SER A 231 -33.28 -18.92 -29.28
N MET A 232 -33.73 -17.66 -29.14
CA MET A 232 -33.13 -16.68 -28.19
C MET A 232 -33.22 -17.17 -26.75
N ASN A 233 -34.28 -17.84 -26.36
CA ASN A 233 -34.48 -18.32 -24.99
C ASN A 233 -33.43 -19.36 -24.56
N GLU A 234 -32.78 -20.02 -25.51
CA GLU A 234 -31.70 -20.94 -25.21
C GLU A 234 -30.43 -20.24 -24.69
N LEU A 235 -30.32 -18.92 -24.85
CA LEU A 235 -29.25 -18.11 -24.26
C LEU A 235 -29.39 -17.95 -22.76
N ASP A 236 -30.60 -18.12 -22.20
CA ASP A 236 -30.84 -17.91 -20.78
C ASP A 236 -30.04 -18.85 -19.88
N LYS A 237 -29.70 -20.07 -20.39
CA LYS A 237 -28.83 -21.04 -19.68
C LYS A 237 -27.43 -20.48 -19.40
N TYR A 238 -26.95 -19.49 -20.14
CA TYR A 238 -25.63 -18.89 -19.95
C TYR A 238 -25.61 -17.67 -19.04
N PHE A 239 -26.80 -17.10 -18.76
CA PHE A 239 -26.95 -15.91 -17.91
C PHE A 239 -27.20 -16.25 -16.43
N SER A 240 -27.42 -17.54 -16.12
CA SER A 240 -27.83 -18.02 -14.78
C SER A 240 -26.67 -18.56 -13.96
N LYS A 241 -25.49 -17.93 -14.04
CA LYS A 241 -24.34 -18.31 -13.18
C LYS A 241 -23.83 -17.13 -12.41
#